data_96c6561e9387c768610136e35de09b9e
#
_entry.id   96c6561e9387c768610136e35de09b9e
#
_cell.length_a   1.000
_cell.length_b   1.000
_cell.length_c   1.000
_cell.angle_alpha   90.00
_cell.angle_beta   90.00
_cell.angle_gamma   90.00
#
_symmetry.space_group_name_H-M   'P 1'
#
loop_
_entity.id
_entity.type
_entity.pdbx_description
1 polymer ?
#
loop_
_entity_poly.entity_id
_entity_poly.type
_entity_poly.pdbx_seq_one_letter_code
_entity_poly.pdbx_strand_id
1 'polypeptide(L)'
;MTTSRIALVTGANQGLGRAFVEGLAARMDPQDLVLLTGRSQQRVADAAREVTQSSATRARVEGRVLDVTDSDAIARLAEELRARYAGVDVVISNAVARLLPEESQSERADEFIDVSNTATHAILRSFGPVLRPGGRLLVVASSLGTLGHLDGRLHHLFDGASLDQVEYAVESWRSAIHHKTAQEAGWPLWLNVPSKVAQVAAVRAVVAERRARDLADDTLVAAVCPGMVDTATSRPWFSDYSRAQPPARAAEAVLDLVFAAHVDPALYGELVRFGKALPWHDGTPPVEQDAMLVP
;
A
#
# COMPACT_ATOMS: atom_id res chain seq x y z
N MET A 1 12.75 -24.45 -17.47
CA MET A 1 11.81 -23.44 -18.00
C MET A 1 11.60 -22.44 -16.89
N THR A 2 11.99 -21.19 -17.08
CA THR A 2 11.72 -20.12 -16.10
C THR A 2 10.19 -19.88 -16.09
N THR A 3 9.57 -20.05 -14.93
CA THR A 3 8.16 -19.75 -14.72
C THR A 3 7.95 -18.24 -14.86
N SER A 4 6.96 -17.80 -15.65
CA SER A 4 6.63 -16.37 -15.77
C SER A 4 6.36 -15.76 -14.41
N ARG A 5 6.91 -14.58 -14.15
CA ARG A 5 6.61 -13.79 -12.95
C ARG A 5 5.28 -13.10 -13.11
N ILE A 6 4.55 -13.00 -12.02
CA ILE A 6 3.25 -12.34 -11.96
C ILE A 6 3.35 -11.19 -10.96
N ALA A 7 3.04 -9.97 -11.42
CA ALA A 7 2.95 -8.78 -10.59
C ALA A 7 1.51 -8.23 -10.59
N LEU A 8 1.06 -7.73 -9.45
CA LEU A 8 -0.25 -7.12 -9.25
C LEU A 8 -0.11 -5.77 -8.54
N VAL A 9 -0.78 -4.74 -9.06
CA VAL A 9 -0.83 -3.40 -8.44
C VAL A 9 -2.28 -2.97 -8.28
N THR A 10 -2.70 -2.60 -7.07
CA THR A 10 -4.05 -2.08 -6.81
C THR A 10 -4.14 -0.58 -7.00
N GLY A 11 -5.31 -0.07 -7.47
CA GLY A 11 -5.51 1.34 -7.73
C GLY A 11 -4.54 1.91 -8.79
N ALA A 12 -4.29 1.13 -9.84
CA ALA A 12 -3.19 1.34 -10.78
C ALA A 12 -3.57 2.06 -12.08
N ASN A 13 -4.80 2.54 -12.23
CA ASN A 13 -5.25 3.22 -13.44
C ASN A 13 -4.78 4.69 -13.55
N GLN A 14 -4.12 5.23 -12.52
CA GLN A 14 -3.60 6.60 -12.49
C GLN A 14 -2.50 6.79 -11.44
N GLY A 15 -1.82 7.94 -11.47
CA GLY A 15 -0.91 8.40 -10.43
C GLY A 15 0.22 7.41 -10.12
N LEU A 16 0.53 7.24 -8.84
CA LEU A 16 1.62 6.38 -8.38
C LEU A 16 1.42 4.90 -8.74
N GLY A 17 0.17 4.40 -8.62
CA GLY A 17 -0.14 3.01 -8.98
C GLY A 17 0.14 2.71 -10.46
N ARG A 18 -0.19 3.65 -11.35
CA ARG A 18 0.16 3.55 -12.77
C ARG A 18 1.68 3.57 -12.99
N ALA A 19 2.39 4.44 -12.30
CA ALA A 19 3.85 4.51 -12.40
C ALA A 19 4.52 3.19 -11.93
N PHE A 20 3.97 2.50 -10.92
CA PHE A 20 4.44 1.16 -10.56
C PHE A 20 4.24 0.17 -11.70
N VAL A 21 3.06 0.15 -12.34
CA VAL A 21 2.81 -0.75 -13.48
C VAL A 21 3.77 -0.46 -14.64
N GLU A 22 3.96 0.81 -15.00
CA GLU A 22 4.89 1.24 -16.05
C GLU A 22 6.33 0.78 -15.75
N GLY A 23 6.79 0.98 -14.52
CA GLY A 23 8.13 0.58 -14.12
C GLY A 23 8.31 -0.94 -14.01
N LEU A 24 7.30 -1.69 -13.55
CA LEU A 24 7.30 -3.15 -13.57
C LEU A 24 7.33 -3.67 -15.01
N ALA A 25 6.45 -3.16 -15.87
CA ALA A 25 6.37 -3.58 -17.27
C ALA A 25 7.64 -3.29 -18.07
N ALA A 26 8.37 -2.23 -17.72
CA ALA A 26 9.64 -1.89 -18.35
C ALA A 26 10.81 -2.79 -17.88
N ARG A 27 10.77 -3.30 -16.64
CA ARG A 27 11.91 -4.02 -16.01
C ARG A 27 11.73 -5.54 -15.98
N MET A 28 10.49 -6.05 -16.06
CA MET A 28 10.19 -7.48 -16.12
C MET A 28 10.39 -8.04 -17.52
N ASP A 29 10.49 -9.36 -17.64
CA ASP A 29 10.74 -10.02 -18.92
C ASP A 29 9.48 -10.12 -19.80
N PRO A 30 9.61 -10.29 -21.13
CA PRO A 30 8.46 -10.32 -22.06
C PRO A 30 7.43 -11.43 -21.79
N GLN A 31 7.83 -12.54 -21.14
CA GLN A 31 6.92 -13.62 -20.73
C GLN A 31 6.16 -13.32 -19.43
N ASP A 32 6.60 -12.33 -18.65
CA ASP A 32 6.01 -11.98 -17.38
C ASP A 32 4.69 -11.22 -17.57
N LEU A 33 3.88 -11.19 -16.50
CA LEU A 33 2.57 -10.55 -16.50
C LEU A 33 2.45 -9.51 -15.41
N VAL A 34 2.07 -8.29 -15.77
CA VAL A 34 1.72 -7.21 -14.84
C VAL A 34 0.22 -6.96 -14.87
N LEU A 35 -0.45 -7.19 -13.76
CA LEU A 35 -1.88 -6.93 -13.58
C LEU A 35 -2.10 -5.51 -13.04
N LEU A 36 -2.69 -4.67 -13.90
CA LEU A 36 -3.14 -3.33 -13.56
C LEU A 36 -4.58 -3.41 -13.05
N THR A 37 -4.83 -3.08 -11.77
CA THR A 37 -6.19 -3.19 -11.24
C THR A 37 -6.79 -1.86 -10.80
N GLY A 38 -8.12 -1.82 -10.83
CA GLY A 38 -8.93 -0.68 -10.39
C GLY A 38 -10.43 -0.98 -10.51
N ARG A 39 -11.28 -0.18 -9.88
CA ARG A 39 -12.74 -0.42 -9.80
C ARG A 39 -13.51 -0.09 -11.10
N SER A 40 -12.97 0.78 -11.94
CA SER A 40 -13.64 1.21 -13.16
C SER A 40 -13.13 0.45 -14.38
N GLN A 41 -13.98 -0.36 -15.01
CA GLN A 41 -13.63 -1.12 -16.21
C GLN A 41 -13.03 -0.25 -17.31
N GLN A 42 -13.67 0.89 -17.60
CA GLN A 42 -13.20 1.79 -18.68
C GLN A 42 -11.80 2.35 -18.36
N ARG A 43 -11.59 2.89 -17.13
CA ARG A 43 -10.30 3.46 -16.75
C ARG A 43 -9.18 2.41 -16.72
N VAL A 44 -9.50 1.20 -16.29
CA VAL A 44 -8.55 0.07 -16.26
C VAL A 44 -8.17 -0.31 -17.70
N ALA A 45 -9.15 -0.43 -18.60
CA ALA A 45 -8.89 -0.78 -20.00
C ALA A 45 -8.06 0.30 -20.71
N ASP A 46 -8.39 1.58 -20.51
CA ASP A 46 -7.66 2.69 -21.11
C ASP A 46 -6.22 2.75 -20.60
N ALA A 47 -6.02 2.70 -19.29
CA ALA A 47 -4.70 2.71 -18.68
C ALA A 47 -3.83 1.52 -19.14
N ALA A 48 -4.40 0.31 -19.17
CA ALA A 48 -3.67 -0.88 -19.65
C ALA A 48 -3.26 -0.75 -21.12
N ARG A 49 -4.14 -0.21 -21.97
CA ARG A 49 -3.85 0.06 -23.40
C ARG A 49 -2.71 1.06 -23.54
N GLU A 50 -2.77 2.18 -22.82
CA GLU A 50 -1.75 3.22 -22.88
C GLU A 50 -0.38 2.70 -22.42
N VAL A 51 -0.33 1.92 -21.31
CA VAL A 51 0.92 1.31 -20.86
C VAL A 51 1.45 0.32 -21.90
N THR A 52 0.59 -0.55 -22.46
CA THR A 52 0.99 -1.54 -23.48
C THR A 52 1.54 -0.89 -24.75
N GLN A 53 1.04 0.28 -25.12
CA GLN A 53 1.50 1.02 -26.32
C GLN A 53 2.82 1.77 -26.08
N SER A 54 3.29 1.88 -24.85
CA SER A 54 4.58 2.52 -24.54
C SER A 54 5.74 1.69 -25.08
N SER A 55 6.67 2.33 -25.76
CA SER A 55 7.90 1.69 -26.26
C SER A 55 8.83 1.18 -25.15
N ALA A 56 8.66 1.63 -23.91
CA ALA A 56 9.39 1.16 -22.76
C ALA A 56 8.85 -0.16 -22.19
N THR A 57 7.61 -0.53 -22.54
CA THR A 57 6.96 -1.74 -22.03
C THR A 57 7.56 -3.00 -22.65
N ARG A 58 8.02 -3.92 -21.82
CA ARG A 58 8.56 -5.23 -22.20
C ARG A 58 7.63 -6.36 -21.80
N ALA A 59 7.19 -6.39 -20.54
CA ALA A 59 6.31 -7.43 -20.03
C ALA A 59 4.86 -7.25 -20.55
N ARG A 60 4.09 -8.32 -20.46
CA ARG A 60 2.65 -8.27 -20.78
C ARG A 60 1.93 -7.48 -19.71
N VAL A 61 1.02 -6.59 -20.10
CA VAL A 61 0.16 -5.83 -19.19
C VAL A 61 -1.29 -6.21 -19.44
N GLU A 62 -2.00 -6.57 -18.36
CA GLU A 62 -3.42 -6.92 -18.42
C GLU A 62 -4.19 -6.08 -17.41
N GLY A 63 -5.25 -5.42 -17.87
CA GLY A 63 -6.18 -4.69 -17.01
C GLY A 63 -7.19 -5.65 -16.37
N ARG A 64 -7.35 -5.60 -15.03
CA ARG A 64 -8.33 -6.39 -14.28
C ARG A 64 -9.18 -5.49 -13.42
N VAL A 65 -10.50 -5.62 -13.54
CA VAL A 65 -11.43 -4.91 -12.66
C VAL A 65 -11.34 -5.55 -11.27
N LEU A 66 -11.02 -4.74 -10.27
CA LEU A 66 -10.99 -5.12 -8.88
C LEU A 66 -11.45 -3.92 -8.04
N ASP A 67 -12.59 -4.06 -7.39
CA ASP A 67 -12.97 -3.19 -6.30
C ASP A 67 -12.32 -3.76 -5.01
N VAL A 68 -11.42 -2.98 -4.43
CA VAL A 68 -10.68 -3.43 -3.24
C VAL A 68 -11.55 -3.43 -1.97
N THR A 69 -12.76 -2.86 -2.02
CA THR A 69 -13.72 -2.94 -0.92
C THR A 69 -14.48 -4.28 -0.89
N ASP A 70 -14.42 -5.05 -1.99
CA ASP A 70 -14.92 -6.42 -2.06
C ASP A 70 -13.80 -7.40 -1.68
N SER A 71 -13.74 -7.76 -0.39
CA SER A 71 -12.75 -8.70 0.14
C SER A 71 -12.86 -10.10 -0.51
N ASP A 72 -14.07 -10.51 -0.90
CA ASP A 72 -14.25 -11.78 -1.60
C ASP A 72 -13.70 -11.73 -3.02
N ALA A 73 -13.80 -10.59 -3.71
CA ALA A 73 -13.16 -10.43 -5.02
C ALA A 73 -11.63 -10.47 -4.91
N ILE A 74 -11.04 -9.91 -3.85
CA ILE A 74 -9.61 -10.02 -3.57
C ILE A 74 -9.21 -11.49 -3.37
N ALA A 75 -9.96 -12.22 -2.54
CA ALA A 75 -9.70 -13.63 -2.26
C ALA A 75 -9.85 -14.50 -3.52
N ARG A 76 -10.90 -14.27 -4.32
CA ARG A 76 -11.10 -14.98 -5.60
C ARG A 76 -9.94 -14.72 -6.58
N LEU A 77 -9.45 -13.48 -6.67
CA LEU A 77 -8.32 -13.16 -7.54
C LEU A 77 -7.03 -13.85 -7.06
N ALA A 78 -6.75 -13.85 -5.76
CA ALA A 78 -5.59 -14.54 -5.21
C ALA A 78 -5.64 -16.05 -5.51
N GLU A 79 -6.80 -16.69 -5.35
CA GLU A 79 -7.01 -18.10 -5.66
C GLU A 79 -6.91 -18.40 -7.17
N GLU A 80 -7.45 -17.53 -8.03
CA GLU A 80 -7.25 -17.61 -9.50
C GLU A 80 -5.77 -17.62 -9.86
N LEU A 81 -4.98 -16.68 -9.28
CA LEU A 81 -3.54 -16.58 -9.57
C LEU A 81 -2.79 -17.80 -9.01
N ARG A 82 -3.17 -18.29 -7.84
CA ARG A 82 -2.61 -19.53 -7.28
C ARG A 82 -2.87 -20.74 -8.19
N ALA A 83 -4.11 -20.90 -8.65
CA ALA A 83 -4.49 -22.03 -9.48
C ALA A 83 -3.86 -21.98 -10.87
N ARG A 84 -3.76 -20.79 -11.47
CA ARG A 84 -3.30 -20.61 -12.86
C ARG A 84 -1.79 -20.50 -12.99
N TYR A 85 -1.13 -19.89 -11.99
CA TYR A 85 0.30 -19.55 -12.06
C TYR A 85 1.11 -20.07 -10.87
N ALA A 86 0.51 -20.86 -9.98
CA ALA A 86 1.11 -21.34 -8.74
C ALA A 86 1.45 -20.21 -7.74
N GLY A 87 0.84 -19.03 -7.89
CA GLY A 87 1.00 -17.89 -6.98
C GLY A 87 1.37 -16.60 -7.70
N VAL A 88 1.85 -15.63 -6.93
CA VAL A 88 2.21 -14.28 -7.38
C VAL A 88 3.60 -13.91 -6.89
N ASP A 89 4.37 -13.14 -7.67
CA ASP A 89 5.73 -12.73 -7.29
C ASP A 89 5.77 -11.32 -6.70
N VAL A 90 4.92 -10.41 -7.19
CA VAL A 90 4.89 -9.03 -6.73
C VAL A 90 3.45 -8.60 -6.47
N VAL A 91 3.19 -8.10 -5.28
CA VAL A 91 1.91 -7.44 -4.93
C VAL A 91 2.22 -6.06 -4.37
N ILE A 92 1.66 -5.03 -4.99
CA ILE A 92 1.72 -3.65 -4.49
C ILE A 92 0.31 -3.20 -4.12
N SER A 93 0.00 -3.18 -2.83
CA SER A 93 -1.23 -2.63 -2.27
C SER A 93 -1.11 -1.10 -2.24
N ASN A 94 -1.71 -0.45 -3.25
CA ASN A 94 -1.56 1.00 -3.45
C ASN A 94 -2.91 1.75 -3.45
N ALA A 95 -4.02 1.06 -3.63
CA ALA A 95 -5.33 1.71 -3.67
C ALA A 95 -5.59 2.54 -2.41
N VAL A 96 -6.11 3.74 -2.58
CA VAL A 96 -6.48 4.68 -1.51
C VAL A 96 -7.72 5.47 -1.94
N ALA A 97 -8.62 5.76 -1.01
CA ALA A 97 -9.71 6.69 -1.25
C ALA A 97 -9.17 8.12 -1.30
N ARG A 98 -9.68 8.91 -2.25
CA ARG A 98 -9.32 10.32 -2.32
C ARG A 98 -10.09 11.09 -1.24
N LEU A 99 -9.36 11.85 -0.44
CA LEU A 99 -9.91 12.85 0.46
C LEU A 99 -9.55 14.24 -0.08
N LEU A 100 -10.42 15.22 0.18
CA LEU A 100 -10.16 16.63 -0.09
C LEU A 100 -10.17 17.41 1.24
N PRO A 101 -9.34 18.47 1.38
CA PRO A 101 -9.29 19.25 2.61
C PRO A 101 -10.64 19.91 2.97
N GLU A 102 -11.45 20.24 1.96
CA GLU A 102 -12.78 20.84 2.11
C GLU A 102 -13.88 19.85 2.46
N GLU A 103 -13.64 18.54 2.36
CA GLU A 103 -14.61 17.50 2.70
C GLU A 103 -14.61 17.21 4.21
N SER A 104 -15.77 16.90 4.75
CA SER A 104 -15.90 16.41 6.12
C SER A 104 -15.20 15.07 6.28
N GLN A 105 -14.14 15.02 7.09
CA GLN A 105 -13.39 13.79 7.36
C GLN A 105 -14.31 12.69 7.92
N SER A 106 -15.25 13.04 8.81
CA SER A 106 -16.18 12.09 9.41
C SER A 106 -17.19 11.51 8.40
N GLU A 107 -17.63 12.29 7.42
CA GLU A 107 -18.54 11.81 6.37
C GLU A 107 -17.86 10.90 5.36
N ARG A 108 -16.54 11.05 5.20
CA ARG A 108 -15.73 10.24 4.28
C ARG A 108 -15.08 9.03 4.96
N ALA A 109 -15.23 8.89 6.28
CA ALA A 109 -14.49 7.91 7.07
C ALA A 109 -14.72 6.47 6.61
N ASP A 110 -15.96 6.06 6.36
CA ASP A 110 -16.29 4.69 5.98
C ASP A 110 -15.62 4.31 4.67
N GLU A 111 -15.83 5.09 3.60
CA GLU A 111 -15.16 4.81 2.30
C GLU A 111 -13.64 4.83 2.44
N PHE A 112 -13.11 5.77 3.23
CA PHE A 112 -11.67 5.89 3.41
C PHE A 112 -11.07 4.69 4.14
N ILE A 113 -11.71 4.24 5.22
CA ILE A 113 -11.29 3.07 6.01
C ILE A 113 -11.41 1.80 5.17
N ASP A 114 -12.51 1.62 4.45
CA ASP A 114 -12.74 0.43 3.62
C ASP A 114 -11.68 0.30 2.54
N VAL A 115 -11.40 1.37 1.79
CA VAL A 115 -10.40 1.35 0.71
C VAL A 115 -8.97 1.28 1.23
N SER A 116 -8.66 1.96 2.35
CA SER A 116 -7.28 2.10 2.82
C SER A 116 -6.88 1.01 3.81
N ASN A 117 -7.77 0.59 4.72
CA ASN A 117 -7.44 -0.33 5.81
C ASN A 117 -8.06 -1.72 5.59
N THR A 118 -9.38 -1.84 5.47
CA THR A 118 -10.04 -3.13 5.24
C THR A 118 -9.49 -3.83 4.00
N ALA A 119 -9.30 -3.09 2.90
CA ALA A 119 -8.68 -3.61 1.70
C ALA A 119 -7.22 -4.06 1.91
N THR A 120 -6.42 -3.31 2.69
CA THR A 120 -5.04 -3.70 3.02
C THR A 120 -5.03 -5.02 3.80
N HIS A 121 -5.91 -5.17 4.79
CA HIS A 121 -6.04 -6.41 5.56
C HIS A 121 -6.42 -7.59 4.66
N ALA A 122 -7.43 -7.41 3.79
CA ALA A 122 -7.87 -8.44 2.84
C ALA A 122 -6.74 -8.85 1.87
N ILE A 123 -5.94 -7.89 1.38
CA ILE A 123 -4.79 -8.16 0.52
C ILE A 123 -3.71 -8.95 1.27
N LEU A 124 -3.37 -8.57 2.49
CA LEU A 124 -2.37 -9.27 3.30
C LEU A 124 -2.81 -10.72 3.58
N ARG A 125 -4.08 -10.93 3.94
CA ARG A 125 -4.66 -12.26 4.20
C ARG A 125 -4.70 -13.14 2.96
N SER A 126 -5.09 -12.58 1.81
CA SER A 126 -5.32 -13.35 0.59
C SER A 126 -4.04 -13.60 -0.20
N PHE A 127 -3.18 -12.59 -0.33
CA PHE A 127 -1.97 -12.69 -1.15
C PHE A 127 -0.74 -13.16 -0.37
N GLY A 128 -0.69 -12.95 0.94
CA GLY A 128 0.39 -13.47 1.77
C GLY A 128 0.63 -14.98 1.58
N PRO A 129 -0.39 -15.85 1.69
CA PRO A 129 -0.25 -17.29 1.53
C PRO A 129 0.13 -17.74 0.11
N VAL A 130 -0.20 -16.96 -0.92
CA VAL A 130 0.05 -17.31 -2.33
C VAL A 130 1.26 -16.59 -2.92
N LEU A 131 2.00 -15.84 -2.10
CA LEU A 131 3.27 -15.23 -2.49
C LEU A 131 4.32 -16.31 -2.70
N ARG A 132 4.95 -16.31 -3.89
CA ARG A 132 5.98 -17.30 -4.23
C ARG A 132 7.31 -17.00 -3.50
N PRO A 133 8.17 -18.00 -3.29
CA PRO A 133 9.56 -17.76 -2.84
C PRO A 133 10.25 -16.71 -3.71
N GLY A 134 10.97 -15.79 -3.09
CA GLY A 134 11.55 -14.63 -3.77
C GLY A 134 10.56 -13.50 -4.04
N GLY A 135 9.33 -13.61 -3.54
CA GLY A 135 8.26 -12.64 -3.80
C GLY A 135 8.37 -11.35 -2.98
N ARG A 136 7.62 -10.36 -3.40
CA ARG A 136 7.55 -9.01 -2.78
C ARG A 136 6.09 -8.61 -2.56
N LEU A 137 5.67 -8.41 -1.30
CA LEU A 137 4.37 -7.85 -0.97
C LEU A 137 4.59 -6.52 -0.27
N LEU A 138 4.23 -5.43 -0.95
CA LEU A 138 4.48 -4.07 -0.49
C LEU A 138 3.16 -3.33 -0.28
N VAL A 139 2.99 -2.70 0.90
CA VAL A 139 1.84 -1.85 1.23
C VAL A 139 2.26 -0.39 1.18
N VAL A 140 1.65 0.39 0.29
CA VAL A 140 1.94 1.82 0.16
C VAL A 140 1.32 2.59 1.33
N ALA A 141 2.17 2.95 2.27
CA ALA A 141 1.83 3.72 3.46
C ALA A 141 2.33 5.18 3.34
N SER A 142 2.83 5.73 4.44
CA SER A 142 3.38 7.08 4.54
C SER A 142 4.33 7.14 5.73
N SER A 143 5.20 8.14 5.79
CA SER A 143 5.97 8.46 7.00
C SER A 143 5.09 8.74 8.23
N LEU A 144 3.81 9.08 8.03
CA LEU A 144 2.81 9.19 9.09
C LEU A 144 2.45 7.84 9.74
N GLY A 145 2.90 6.73 9.18
CA GLY A 145 2.54 5.38 9.61
C GLY A 145 3.35 4.85 10.81
N THR A 146 3.95 5.70 11.63
CA THR A 146 4.65 5.31 12.87
C THR A 146 3.83 5.66 14.10
N LEU A 147 4.02 4.95 15.22
CA LEU A 147 3.27 5.16 16.46
C LEU A 147 3.42 6.56 17.02
N GLY A 148 4.57 7.20 16.83
CA GLY A 148 4.80 8.55 17.30
C GLY A 148 3.85 9.62 16.74
N HIS A 149 3.05 9.30 15.73
CA HIS A 149 2.00 10.18 15.20
C HIS A 149 0.63 9.98 15.89
N LEU A 150 0.51 8.97 16.77
CA LEU A 150 -0.70 8.74 17.57
C LEU A 150 -0.49 9.19 19.01
N ASP A 151 -1.60 9.51 19.68
CA ASP A 151 -1.60 9.66 21.14
C ASP A 151 -1.10 8.35 21.79
N GLY A 152 -0.21 8.46 22.78
CA GLY A 152 0.36 7.30 23.48
C GLY A 152 -0.68 6.34 24.08
N ARG A 153 -1.88 6.84 24.38
CA ARG A 153 -3.01 6.03 24.85
C ARG A 153 -3.47 4.98 23.82
N LEU A 154 -3.20 5.21 22.52
CA LEU A 154 -3.61 4.33 21.43
C LEU A 154 -2.51 3.34 21.00
N HIS A 155 -1.28 3.51 21.48
CA HIS A 155 -0.15 2.68 21.04
C HIS A 155 -0.39 1.20 21.26
N HIS A 156 -0.98 0.83 22.40
CA HIS A 156 -1.27 -0.57 22.77
C HIS A 156 -2.23 -1.28 21.79
N LEU A 157 -2.97 -0.53 20.97
CA LEU A 157 -3.87 -1.08 19.96
C LEU A 157 -3.12 -1.61 18.74
N PHE A 158 -1.89 -1.17 18.52
CA PHE A 158 -1.12 -1.44 17.31
C PHE A 158 0.25 -2.09 17.58
N ASP A 159 0.85 -1.78 18.73
CA ASP A 159 2.19 -2.27 19.07
C ASP A 159 2.15 -3.73 19.51
N GLY A 160 2.81 -4.61 18.73
CA GLY A 160 2.79 -6.05 18.96
C GLY A 160 1.42 -6.72 18.71
N ALA A 161 0.47 -6.01 18.13
CA ALA A 161 -0.88 -6.52 17.87
C ALA A 161 -0.88 -7.60 16.77
N SER A 162 -1.77 -8.58 16.88
CA SER A 162 -2.12 -9.49 15.79
C SER A 162 -2.94 -8.77 14.72
N LEU A 163 -3.06 -9.35 13.50
CA LEU A 163 -3.85 -8.74 12.44
C LEU A 163 -5.32 -8.56 12.86
N ASP A 164 -5.92 -9.53 13.56
CA ASP A 164 -7.29 -9.41 14.07
C ASP A 164 -7.44 -8.27 15.08
N GLN A 165 -6.41 -8.05 15.92
CA GLN A 165 -6.40 -6.93 16.86
C GLN A 165 -6.27 -5.59 16.15
N VAL A 166 -5.47 -5.50 15.09
CA VAL A 166 -5.37 -4.29 14.24
C VAL A 166 -6.72 -4.02 13.56
N GLU A 167 -7.38 -5.04 13.01
CA GLU A 167 -8.72 -4.92 12.43
C GLU A 167 -9.73 -4.40 13.46
N TYR A 168 -9.73 -4.96 14.66
CA TYR A 168 -10.58 -4.50 15.75
C TYR A 168 -10.30 -3.04 16.16
N ALA A 169 -9.03 -2.63 16.20
CA ALA A 169 -8.65 -1.25 16.48
C ALA A 169 -9.17 -0.28 15.40
N VAL A 170 -9.12 -0.67 14.13
CA VAL A 170 -9.68 0.11 13.01
C VAL A 170 -11.20 0.24 13.14
N GLU A 171 -11.92 -0.82 13.48
CA GLU A 171 -13.36 -0.77 13.69
C GLU A 171 -13.74 0.04 14.96
N SER A 172 -12.94 -0.01 16.00
CA SER A 172 -13.10 0.85 17.20
C SER A 172 -12.92 2.32 16.83
N TRP A 173 -11.95 2.65 15.99
CA TRP A 173 -11.75 4.00 15.45
C TRP A 173 -12.95 4.45 14.62
N ARG A 174 -13.43 3.63 13.67
CA ARG A 174 -14.65 3.87 12.88
C ARG A 174 -15.84 4.18 13.79
N SER A 175 -16.07 3.34 14.78
CA SER A 175 -17.15 3.51 15.77
C SER A 175 -17.02 4.82 16.54
N ALA A 176 -15.82 5.18 16.98
CA ALA A 176 -15.57 6.44 17.67
C ALA A 176 -15.86 7.68 16.80
N ILE A 177 -15.59 7.60 15.49
CA ILE A 177 -15.97 8.68 14.54
C ILE A 177 -17.50 8.81 14.47
N HIS A 178 -18.23 7.69 14.29
CA HIS A 178 -19.69 7.70 14.19
C HIS A 178 -20.34 8.24 15.47
N HIS A 179 -19.79 7.92 16.63
CA HIS A 179 -20.29 8.43 17.93
C HIS A 179 -19.76 9.82 18.29
N LYS A 180 -18.91 10.43 17.43
CA LYS A 180 -18.26 11.72 17.67
C LYS A 180 -17.39 11.78 18.95
N THR A 181 -16.83 10.64 19.33
CA THR A 181 -15.95 10.49 20.51
C THR A 181 -14.49 10.31 20.12
N ALA A 182 -14.16 10.33 18.82
CA ALA A 182 -12.82 10.03 18.33
C ALA A 182 -11.74 10.94 18.96
N GLN A 183 -11.94 12.25 18.99
CA GLN A 183 -10.99 13.19 19.60
C GLN A 183 -10.79 12.96 21.09
N GLU A 184 -11.89 12.74 21.84
CA GLU A 184 -11.84 12.46 23.26
C GLU A 184 -11.08 11.17 23.57
N ALA A 185 -11.25 10.16 22.69
CA ALA A 185 -10.50 8.91 22.74
C ALA A 185 -9.02 9.04 22.29
N GLY A 186 -8.60 10.21 21.79
CA GLY A 186 -7.22 10.47 21.37
C GLY A 186 -6.95 10.22 19.87
N TRP A 187 -7.96 9.90 19.07
CA TRP A 187 -7.77 9.73 17.63
C TRP A 187 -7.53 11.06 16.93
N PRO A 188 -6.51 11.16 16.05
CA PRO A 188 -6.31 12.33 15.22
C PRO A 188 -7.51 12.61 14.31
N LEU A 189 -7.81 13.89 14.09
CA LEU A 189 -8.89 14.31 13.19
C LEU A 189 -8.62 13.92 11.74
N TRP A 190 -7.37 14.03 11.32
CA TRP A 190 -6.99 13.69 9.96
C TRP A 190 -6.90 12.18 9.77
N LEU A 191 -7.83 11.62 8.99
CA LEU A 191 -7.97 10.17 8.78
C LEU A 191 -6.69 9.48 8.29
N ASN A 192 -5.81 10.20 7.57
CA ASN A 192 -4.58 9.62 7.09
C ASN A 192 -3.67 9.10 8.23
N VAL A 193 -3.60 9.80 9.36
CA VAL A 193 -2.67 9.40 10.44
C VAL A 193 -3.02 8.02 10.98
N PRO A 194 -4.20 7.79 11.59
CA PRO A 194 -4.52 6.47 12.14
C PRO A 194 -4.58 5.39 11.06
N SER A 195 -5.02 5.74 9.85
CA SER A 195 -5.03 4.81 8.73
C SER A 195 -3.63 4.33 8.36
N LYS A 196 -2.65 5.23 8.26
CA LYS A 196 -1.28 4.86 7.89
C LYS A 196 -0.58 4.07 8.99
N VAL A 197 -0.85 4.38 10.27
CA VAL A 197 -0.36 3.58 11.40
C VAL A 197 -0.96 2.17 11.34
N ALA A 198 -2.27 2.04 11.13
CA ALA A 198 -2.93 0.74 11.02
C ALA A 198 -2.42 -0.10 9.83
N GLN A 199 -2.12 0.53 8.68
CA GLN A 199 -1.51 -0.17 7.53
C GLN A 199 -0.12 -0.75 7.87
N VAL A 200 0.73 0.02 8.54
CA VAL A 200 2.06 -0.45 8.97
C VAL A 200 1.92 -1.52 10.05
N ALA A 201 1.04 -1.33 11.04
CA ALA A 201 0.76 -2.33 12.07
C ALA A 201 0.27 -3.66 11.47
N ALA A 202 -0.61 -3.62 10.45
CA ALA A 202 -1.08 -4.81 9.76
C ALA A 202 0.06 -5.57 9.07
N VAL A 203 1.00 -4.87 8.42
CA VAL A 203 2.21 -5.47 7.86
C VAL A 203 3.04 -6.12 8.96
N ARG A 204 3.33 -5.41 10.05
CA ARG A 204 4.10 -5.93 11.20
C ARG A 204 3.45 -7.17 11.83
N ALA A 205 2.12 -7.17 11.94
CA ALA A 205 1.36 -8.30 12.45
C ALA A 205 1.51 -9.56 11.57
N VAL A 206 1.33 -9.41 10.26
CA VAL A 206 1.42 -10.54 9.31
C VAL A 206 2.82 -11.15 9.26
N VAL A 207 3.87 -10.33 9.36
CA VAL A 207 5.25 -10.82 9.26
C VAL A 207 5.74 -11.54 10.53
N ALA A 208 5.11 -11.30 11.68
CA ALA A 208 5.56 -11.86 12.96
C ALA A 208 5.68 -13.40 12.92
N GLU A 209 4.72 -14.07 12.31
CA GLU A 209 4.68 -15.54 12.22
C GLU A 209 5.42 -16.10 11.00
N ARG A 210 5.79 -15.26 10.04
CA ARG A 210 6.32 -15.67 8.74
C ARG A 210 7.82 -15.41 8.58
N ARG A 211 8.41 -14.58 9.44
CA ARG A 211 9.76 -14.04 9.27
C ARG A 211 10.81 -15.09 8.91
N ALA A 212 10.88 -16.18 9.67
CA ALA A 212 11.93 -17.19 9.47
C ALA A 212 11.83 -17.85 8.09
N ARG A 213 10.62 -18.21 7.66
CA ARG A 213 10.35 -18.80 6.36
C ARG A 213 10.59 -17.80 5.24
N ASP A 214 9.99 -16.63 5.33
CA ASP A 214 10.05 -15.64 4.27
C ASP A 214 11.49 -15.17 3.99
N LEU A 215 12.31 -14.99 5.03
CA LEU A 215 13.72 -14.65 4.86
C LEU A 215 14.54 -15.80 4.27
N ALA A 216 14.24 -17.05 4.63
CA ALA A 216 14.87 -18.22 4.01
C ALA A 216 14.52 -18.35 2.52
N ASP A 217 13.31 -17.93 2.15
CA ASP A 217 12.79 -17.91 0.77
C ASP A 217 13.16 -16.62 0.00
N ASP A 218 13.97 -15.73 0.54
CA ASP A 218 14.28 -14.39 -0.01
C ASP A 218 13.03 -13.56 -0.33
N THR A 219 12.00 -13.66 0.51
CA THR A 219 10.71 -12.99 0.36
C THR A 219 10.63 -11.73 1.22
N LEU A 220 10.12 -10.62 0.67
CA LEU A 220 9.92 -9.36 1.38
C LEU A 220 8.44 -9.04 1.55
N VAL A 221 8.01 -8.81 2.79
CA VAL A 221 6.75 -8.16 3.12
C VAL A 221 7.07 -6.88 3.90
N ALA A 222 6.68 -5.72 3.39
CA ALA A 222 7.00 -4.43 4.01
C ALA A 222 5.93 -3.36 3.71
N ALA A 223 5.84 -2.36 4.57
CA ALA A 223 5.19 -1.11 4.24
C ALA A 223 6.20 -0.16 3.56
N VAL A 224 5.74 0.69 2.65
CA VAL A 224 6.62 1.62 1.92
C VAL A 224 6.07 3.04 1.95
N CYS A 225 6.96 4.00 2.17
CA CYS A 225 6.67 5.43 2.04
C CYS A 225 7.36 5.97 0.78
N PRO A 226 6.60 6.32 -0.27
CA PRO A 226 7.15 6.84 -1.52
C PRO A 226 7.65 8.28 -1.42
N GLY A 227 7.49 8.94 -0.27
CA GLY A 227 7.69 10.38 -0.09
C GLY A 227 6.53 11.21 -0.62
N MET A 228 6.75 12.50 -0.77
CA MET A 228 5.77 13.42 -1.34
C MET A 228 5.69 13.21 -2.85
N VAL A 229 4.52 12.80 -3.34
CA VAL A 229 4.30 12.47 -4.76
C VAL A 229 3.33 13.45 -5.38
N ASP A 230 3.69 14.03 -6.52
CA ASP A 230 2.83 14.95 -7.27
C ASP A 230 1.71 14.19 -7.98
N THR A 231 0.57 14.10 -7.32
CA THR A 231 -0.64 13.45 -7.84
C THR A 231 -1.89 14.30 -7.60
N ALA A 232 -2.96 14.02 -8.34
CA ALA A 232 -4.26 14.64 -8.10
C ALA A 232 -4.79 14.39 -6.68
N THR A 233 -4.36 13.31 -6.02
CA THR A 233 -4.76 12.95 -4.65
C THR A 233 -4.03 13.80 -3.62
N SER A 234 -2.75 14.08 -3.81
CA SER A 234 -1.91 14.79 -2.83
C SER A 234 -1.94 16.31 -3.00
N ARG A 235 -2.08 16.82 -4.24
CA ARG A 235 -2.04 18.27 -4.53
C ARG A 235 -2.93 19.14 -3.63
N PRO A 236 -4.17 18.76 -3.29
CA PRO A 236 -5.02 19.61 -2.44
C PRO A 236 -4.51 19.79 -1.00
N TRP A 237 -3.60 18.92 -0.53
CA TRP A 237 -3.15 18.86 0.86
C TRP A 237 -1.90 19.67 1.17
N PHE A 238 -1.24 20.21 0.16
CA PHE A 238 0.03 20.89 0.35
C PHE A 238 0.01 22.29 -0.27
N SER A 239 0.56 23.28 0.45
CA SER A 239 0.75 24.64 -0.03
C SER A 239 2.04 24.78 -0.84
N ASP A 240 3.06 23.96 -0.57
CA ASP A 240 4.34 23.94 -1.26
C ASP A 240 4.60 22.57 -1.89
N TYR A 241 4.68 22.57 -3.21
CA TYR A 241 4.95 21.40 -4.05
C TYR A 241 6.37 21.30 -4.57
N SER A 242 7.25 22.24 -4.19
CA SER A 242 8.64 22.30 -4.70
C SER A 242 9.43 21.00 -4.43
N ARG A 243 9.02 20.24 -3.42
CA ARG A 243 9.64 18.97 -3.01
C ARG A 243 8.90 17.73 -3.49
N ALA A 244 7.75 17.88 -4.13
CA ALA A 244 6.97 16.75 -4.64
C ALA A 244 7.66 16.14 -5.85
N GLN A 245 7.76 14.80 -5.85
CA GLN A 245 8.36 14.06 -6.94
C GLN A 245 7.30 13.63 -7.96
N PRO A 246 7.62 13.62 -9.25
CA PRO A 246 6.75 12.96 -10.23
C PRO A 246 6.50 11.50 -9.84
N PRO A 247 5.30 10.93 -10.15
CA PRO A 247 4.97 9.54 -9.80
C PRO A 247 6.01 8.51 -10.27
N ALA A 248 6.57 8.68 -11.47
CA ALA A 248 7.61 7.80 -12.00
C ALA A 248 8.87 7.78 -11.10
N ARG A 249 9.31 8.96 -10.66
CA ARG A 249 10.48 9.09 -9.77
C ARG A 249 10.22 8.49 -8.38
N ALA A 250 9.02 8.75 -7.83
CA ALA A 250 8.63 8.20 -6.54
C ALA A 250 8.50 6.67 -6.58
N ALA A 251 8.08 6.11 -7.72
CA ALA A 251 7.98 4.68 -7.93
C ALA A 251 9.36 3.98 -7.95
N GLU A 252 10.41 4.62 -8.44
CA GLU A 252 11.75 4.01 -8.57
C GLU A 252 12.24 3.43 -7.25
N ALA A 253 12.21 4.19 -6.15
CA ALA A 253 12.70 3.74 -4.84
C ALA A 253 11.94 2.52 -4.30
N VAL A 254 10.64 2.38 -4.63
CA VAL A 254 9.83 1.21 -4.25
C VAL A 254 10.13 0.03 -5.17
N LEU A 255 10.30 0.28 -6.46
CA LEU A 255 10.64 -0.75 -7.44
C LEU A 255 12.06 -1.30 -7.23
N ASP A 256 12.97 -0.52 -6.68
CA ASP A 256 14.30 -1.02 -6.31
C ASP A 256 14.23 -2.11 -5.24
N LEU A 257 13.24 -2.05 -4.32
CA LEU A 257 12.97 -3.16 -3.38
C LEU A 257 12.43 -4.39 -4.10
N VAL A 258 11.60 -4.20 -5.15
CA VAL A 258 11.05 -5.31 -5.95
C VAL A 258 12.14 -6.04 -6.72
N PHE A 259 13.10 -5.31 -7.27
CA PHE A 259 14.16 -5.84 -8.12
C PHE A 259 15.51 -6.04 -7.41
N ALA A 260 15.55 -5.83 -6.09
CA ALA A 260 16.73 -6.14 -5.30
C ALA A 260 17.10 -7.63 -5.44
N ALA A 261 18.40 -7.91 -5.66
CA ALA A 261 18.89 -9.28 -5.84
C ALA A 261 18.64 -10.14 -4.60
N HIS A 262 18.71 -9.53 -3.41
CA HIS A 262 18.44 -10.16 -2.12
C HIS A 262 17.67 -9.21 -1.21
N VAL A 263 16.83 -9.78 -0.36
CA VAL A 263 16.12 -9.05 0.69
C VAL A 263 17.09 -8.66 1.79
N ASP A 264 17.12 -7.37 2.14
CA ASP A 264 17.73 -6.92 3.39
C ASP A 264 16.80 -7.30 4.57
N PRO A 265 17.24 -8.21 5.48
CA PRO A 265 16.42 -8.63 6.62
C PRO A 265 16.03 -7.47 7.56
N ALA A 266 16.74 -6.34 7.53
CA ALA A 266 16.42 -5.16 8.31
C ALA A 266 15.17 -4.40 7.79
N LEU A 267 14.76 -4.66 6.55
CA LEU A 267 13.57 -4.02 5.94
C LEU A 267 12.31 -4.87 6.09
N TYR A 268 12.45 -6.14 6.48
CA TYR A 268 11.35 -7.09 6.57
C TYR A 268 10.38 -6.75 7.70
N GLY A 269 9.14 -6.45 7.34
CA GLY A 269 8.09 -6.03 8.29
C GLY A 269 8.12 -4.55 8.66
N GLU A 270 9.04 -3.77 8.12
CA GLU A 270 9.24 -2.37 8.49
C GLU A 270 8.54 -1.39 7.52
N LEU A 271 8.40 -0.14 7.97
CA LEU A 271 8.06 0.97 7.11
C LEU A 271 9.34 1.47 6.43
N VAL A 272 9.45 1.23 5.13
CA VAL A 272 10.66 1.55 4.36
C VAL A 272 10.48 2.84 3.58
N ARG A 273 11.42 3.79 3.75
CA ARG A 273 11.48 5.03 2.97
C ARG A 273 12.86 5.17 2.33
N PHE A 274 12.92 5.27 1.01
CA PHE A 274 14.16 5.40 0.25
C PHE A 274 15.23 4.35 0.64
N GLY A 275 14.82 3.09 0.75
CA GLY A 275 15.70 1.97 1.09
C GLY A 275 16.11 1.86 2.56
N LYS A 276 15.52 2.64 3.47
CA LYS A 276 15.81 2.62 4.90
C LYS A 276 14.54 2.40 5.72
N ALA A 277 14.62 1.58 6.76
CA ALA A 277 13.54 1.42 7.73
C ALA A 277 13.36 2.70 8.55
N LEU A 278 12.11 3.14 8.73
CA LEU A 278 11.76 4.20 9.67
C LEU A 278 11.46 3.59 11.04
N PRO A 279 11.93 4.20 12.13
CA PRO A 279 11.66 3.71 13.49
C PRO A 279 10.16 3.69 13.79
N TRP A 280 9.66 2.55 14.26
CA TRP A 280 8.23 2.35 14.54
C TRP A 280 7.69 3.26 15.64
N HIS A 281 8.48 3.48 16.70
CA HIS A 281 8.08 4.30 17.85
C HIS A 281 8.44 5.78 17.70
N ASP A 282 9.16 6.16 16.65
CA ASP A 282 9.60 7.53 16.46
C ASP A 282 8.50 8.37 15.80
N GLY A 283 8.18 9.51 16.41
CA GLY A 283 7.22 10.50 15.92
C GLY A 283 7.87 11.76 15.39
N THR A 284 9.16 11.72 15.05
CA THR A 284 9.82 12.88 14.42
C THR A 284 9.08 13.25 13.15
N PRO A 285 8.43 14.43 13.09
CA PRO A 285 7.71 14.84 11.89
C PRO A 285 8.68 14.81 10.71
N PRO A 286 8.33 14.17 9.60
CA PRO A 286 9.09 14.38 8.39
C PRO A 286 9.04 15.86 8.06
N VAL A 287 10.14 16.41 7.56
CA VAL A 287 10.26 17.81 7.11
C VAL A 287 9.12 18.26 6.15
N GLU A 288 8.35 17.31 5.67
CA GLU A 288 7.18 17.48 4.81
C GLU A 288 5.91 17.91 5.58
N GLN A 289 5.83 17.73 6.90
CA GLN A 289 4.64 18.11 7.68
C GLN A 289 4.46 19.64 7.80
N ASP A 290 5.56 20.39 7.77
CA ASP A 290 5.50 21.87 7.85
C ASP A 290 4.84 22.52 6.62
N ALA A 291 4.70 21.77 5.52
CA ALA A 291 4.06 22.25 4.29
C ALA A 291 2.62 21.74 4.11
N MET A 292 2.11 20.94 5.06
CA MET A 292 0.77 20.37 4.95
C MET A 292 -0.29 21.36 5.42
N LEU A 293 -1.33 21.50 4.60
CA LEU A 293 -2.59 22.11 5.01
C LEU A 293 -3.36 21.07 5.85
N VAL A 294 -3.00 20.94 7.13
CA VAL A 294 -3.74 20.09 8.07
C VAL A 294 -4.95 20.88 8.54
N PRO A 295 -6.20 20.36 8.48
CA PRO A 295 -7.38 21.02 9.03
C PRO A 295 -7.32 21.15 10.55
#